data_a272900b0ce15e8a2d32b2dfe0193d4b
#
_entry.id   a272900b0ce15e8a2d32b2dfe0193d4b
#
_cell.length_a   1.000
_cell.length_b   1.000
_cell.length_c   1.000
_cell.angle_alpha   90.00
_cell.angle_beta   90.00
_cell.angle_gamma   90.00
#
_symmetry.space_group_name_H-M   'P 1'
#
loop_
_entity.id
_entity.type
_entity.pdbx_description
1 polymer ?
#
loop_
_entity_poly.entity_id
_entity_poly.type
_entity_poly.pdbx_seq_one_letter_code
_entity_poly.pdbx_strand_id
1 'polypeptide(L)'
;MQMENMMEKIVSLCKRRGFVYPSSEIYGGFSGFWNYGHYGTILKENIKALWEKRFVFDREDMFITDTTIISNPKVLEMSGHVANFGNEILKTEIGTGDETSTSHLRAETAQGIFVDFKNVVDVHHPKLPFGVGQIGKAFRNEISPRDFIFRSREFEQMEVEYFIKSADWEKYFEMWREVMQSFAKEVGIVSNEFEVPADDRAHYSKRTIDFQFDYPFGRGELWGLAYRTDFDLKNHHLDYLDEESGERIVPHVIEPSLGVDRTILAILTSSYREDELGGEKRVYLALAPKVAPVKAMVSPLLKNKPELVAKAHEVYAALKREVPQVAWDDNGNIGKRYRRQDEIGTPFCITIDFDTLGETPEQKDTVTLRHRDSGEQERLPIAGAIDKIKKVCI
;
A
#
# COMPACT_ATOMS: atom_id res chain seq x y z
N MET A 1 24.63 -11.70 8.96
CA MET A 1 24.89 -10.96 10.21
C MET A 1 24.44 -9.51 10.20
N GLN A 2 24.83 -8.61 9.26
CA GLN A 2 24.28 -7.22 9.23
C GLN A 2 22.84 -7.14 8.73
N MET A 3 22.42 -7.97 7.79
CA MET A 3 21.06 -7.95 7.21
C MET A 3 20.02 -8.62 8.12
N GLU A 4 20.35 -9.72 8.81
CA GLU A 4 19.46 -10.34 9.82
C GLU A 4 19.10 -9.36 10.94
N ASN A 5 20.08 -8.57 11.39
CA ASN A 5 19.86 -7.51 12.38
C ASN A 5 18.89 -6.41 11.87
N MET A 6 18.82 -6.14 10.56
CA MET A 6 17.92 -5.13 10.01
C MET A 6 16.44 -5.56 10.10
N MET A 7 16.12 -6.82 9.78
CA MET A 7 14.75 -7.33 9.92
C MET A 7 14.27 -7.26 11.37
N GLU A 8 15.09 -7.69 12.32
CA GLU A 8 14.76 -7.60 13.74
C GLU A 8 14.51 -6.17 14.21
N LYS A 9 15.32 -5.21 13.73
CA LYS A 9 15.13 -3.77 14.02
C LYS A 9 13.81 -3.25 13.48
N ILE A 10 13.46 -3.60 12.24
CA ILE A 10 12.18 -3.21 11.61
C ILE A 10 11.00 -3.82 12.37
N VAL A 11 11.02 -5.13 12.66
CA VAL A 11 9.97 -5.82 13.43
C VAL A 11 9.80 -5.20 14.81
N SER A 12 10.91 -4.95 15.53
CA SER A 12 10.89 -4.29 16.83
C SER A 12 10.30 -2.89 16.79
N LEU A 13 10.67 -2.08 15.78
CA LEU A 13 10.11 -0.75 15.57
C LEU A 13 8.62 -0.83 15.26
N CYS A 14 8.20 -1.73 14.37
CA CYS A 14 6.80 -1.94 14.01
C CYS A 14 5.94 -2.27 15.23
N LYS A 15 6.40 -3.20 16.07
CA LYS A 15 5.71 -3.58 17.30
C LYS A 15 5.64 -2.41 18.30
N ARG A 16 6.78 -1.76 18.57
CA ARG A 16 6.89 -0.66 19.53
C ARG A 16 6.08 0.57 19.13
N ARG A 17 5.97 0.85 17.82
CA ARG A 17 5.30 2.05 17.30
C ARG A 17 3.92 1.80 16.73
N GLY A 18 3.41 0.59 16.77
CA GLY A 18 2.04 0.31 16.38
C GLY A 18 1.83 0.28 14.86
N PHE A 19 2.77 -0.32 14.14
CA PHE A 19 2.60 -0.61 12.72
C PHE A 19 2.00 -2.00 12.50
N VAL A 20 2.69 -3.06 12.92
CA VAL A 20 2.29 -4.45 12.69
C VAL A 20 2.54 -5.29 13.93
N TYR A 21 1.59 -6.15 14.26
CA TYR A 21 1.65 -7.11 15.38
C TYR A 21 1.32 -8.53 14.92
N PRO A 22 1.80 -9.57 15.60
CA PRO A 22 1.26 -10.91 15.43
C PRO A 22 -0.24 -10.93 15.76
N SER A 23 -1.04 -11.60 14.91
CA SER A 23 -2.45 -11.81 15.24
C SER A 23 -2.61 -12.68 16.48
N SER A 24 -3.59 -12.35 17.33
CA SER A 24 -3.93 -13.13 18.54
C SER A 24 -2.76 -13.35 19.50
N GLU A 25 -1.87 -12.36 19.64
CA GLU A 25 -0.64 -12.45 20.44
C GLU A 25 -0.89 -12.87 21.89
N ILE A 26 -2.01 -12.45 22.49
CA ILE A 26 -2.42 -12.83 23.87
C ILE A 26 -2.66 -14.33 24.06
N TYR A 27 -2.85 -15.06 22.95
CA TYR A 27 -3.03 -16.53 22.92
C TYR A 27 -1.83 -17.26 22.30
N GLY A 28 -0.67 -16.60 22.23
CA GLY A 28 0.56 -17.17 21.67
C GLY A 28 0.77 -16.87 20.18
N GLY A 29 -0.09 -16.07 19.59
CA GLY A 29 -0.02 -15.70 18.17
C GLY A 29 -0.61 -16.76 17.24
N PHE A 30 -0.80 -16.38 15.97
CA PHE A 30 -1.25 -17.28 14.92
C PHE A 30 -0.36 -17.13 13.69
N SER A 31 0.39 -18.16 13.38
CA SER A 31 1.45 -18.11 12.36
C SER A 31 0.92 -17.76 10.97
N GLY A 32 1.54 -16.77 10.33
CA GLY A 32 1.14 -16.29 9.00
C GLY A 32 -0.04 -15.34 8.99
N PHE A 33 -0.48 -14.86 10.16
CA PHE A 33 -1.54 -13.86 10.30
C PHE A 33 -1.04 -12.66 11.09
N TRP A 34 -1.30 -11.45 10.57
CA TRP A 34 -0.78 -10.20 11.11
C TRP A 34 -1.89 -9.17 11.26
N ASN A 35 -1.82 -8.41 12.34
CA ASN A 35 -2.70 -7.26 12.59
C ASN A 35 -1.92 -5.97 12.34
N TYR A 36 -2.56 -5.02 11.67
CA TYR A 36 -2.05 -3.66 11.53
C TYR A 36 -2.54 -2.80 12.69
N GLY A 37 -1.61 -2.15 13.39
CA GLY A 37 -1.93 -1.16 14.40
C GLY A 37 -2.29 0.18 13.77
N HIS A 38 -2.48 1.22 14.62
CA HIS A 38 -2.95 2.52 14.16
C HIS A 38 -2.12 3.11 13.00
N TYR A 39 -0.80 3.19 13.16
CA TYR A 39 0.06 3.76 12.12
C TYR A 39 0.22 2.84 10.91
N GLY A 40 0.23 1.53 11.13
CA GLY A 40 0.27 0.55 10.06
C GLY A 40 -0.98 0.59 9.19
N THR A 41 -2.16 0.70 9.81
CA THR A 41 -3.43 0.85 9.09
C THR A 41 -3.45 2.11 8.24
N ILE A 42 -3.06 3.27 8.79
CA ILE A 42 -3.04 4.53 8.04
C ILE A 42 -2.01 4.47 6.89
N LEU A 43 -0.81 3.92 7.14
CA LEU A 43 0.19 3.71 6.08
C LEU A 43 -0.39 2.86 4.95
N LYS A 44 -1.04 1.76 5.29
CA LYS A 44 -1.69 0.85 4.33
C LYS A 44 -2.78 1.56 3.53
N GLU A 45 -3.67 2.29 4.17
CA GLU A 45 -4.75 3.03 3.48
C GLU A 45 -4.19 4.15 2.59
N ASN A 46 -3.12 4.84 2.99
CA ASN A 46 -2.45 5.83 2.14
C ASN A 46 -1.87 5.21 0.87
N ILE A 47 -1.25 4.02 0.97
CA ILE A 47 -0.71 3.28 -0.19
C ILE A 47 -1.84 2.88 -1.14
N LYS A 48 -2.93 2.33 -0.60
CA LYS A 48 -4.11 1.91 -1.37
C LYS A 48 -4.76 3.10 -2.08
N ALA A 49 -4.95 4.22 -1.39
CA ALA A 49 -5.50 5.43 -1.98
C ALA A 49 -4.63 6.01 -3.12
N LEU A 50 -3.29 5.96 -2.98
CA LEU A 50 -2.38 6.35 -4.04
C LEU A 50 -2.47 5.40 -5.24
N TRP A 51 -2.59 4.09 -4.99
CA TRP A 51 -2.78 3.10 -6.03
C TRP A 51 -4.10 3.31 -6.77
N GLU A 52 -5.23 3.43 -6.05
CA GLU A 52 -6.54 3.72 -6.66
C GLU A 52 -6.49 4.97 -7.52
N LYS A 53 -5.85 6.03 -7.01
CA LYS A 53 -5.67 7.25 -7.77
C LYS A 53 -4.91 7.01 -9.07
N ARG A 54 -3.74 6.34 -9.03
CA ARG A 54 -2.84 6.17 -10.18
C ARG A 54 -3.28 5.11 -11.18
N PHE A 55 -3.83 4.00 -10.69
CA PHE A 55 -4.19 2.86 -11.53
C PHE A 55 -5.63 2.92 -12.02
N VAL A 56 -6.51 3.68 -11.34
CA VAL A 56 -7.93 3.74 -11.65
C VAL A 56 -8.40 5.17 -11.92
N PHE A 57 -8.39 6.06 -10.93
CA PHE A 57 -9.12 7.33 -11.02
C PHE A 57 -8.43 8.40 -11.88
N ASP A 58 -7.12 8.37 -12.07
CA ASP A 58 -6.40 9.25 -13.00
C ASP A 58 -6.57 8.81 -14.47
N ARG A 59 -7.37 7.75 -14.75
CA ARG A 59 -7.56 7.14 -16.08
C ARG A 59 -9.03 7.16 -16.49
N GLU A 60 -9.29 7.27 -17.80
CA GLU A 60 -10.64 7.27 -18.37
C GLU A 60 -11.13 5.87 -18.76
N ASP A 61 -10.21 4.90 -18.84
CA ASP A 61 -10.42 3.54 -19.34
C ASP A 61 -10.47 2.50 -18.21
N MET A 62 -10.71 2.92 -16.95
CA MET A 62 -10.65 2.04 -15.78
C MET A 62 -11.95 2.06 -14.97
N PHE A 63 -12.29 0.89 -14.47
CA PHE A 63 -13.38 0.64 -13.51
C PHE A 63 -12.79 0.06 -12.23
N ILE A 64 -13.57 0.07 -11.15
CA ILE A 64 -13.21 -0.56 -9.88
C ILE A 64 -14.34 -1.49 -9.44
N THR A 65 -13.98 -2.63 -8.85
CA THR A 65 -14.93 -3.60 -8.30
C THR A 65 -14.52 -4.05 -6.91
N ASP A 66 -15.46 -4.61 -6.16
CA ASP A 66 -15.20 -5.30 -4.89
C ASP A 66 -15.97 -6.64 -4.91
N THR A 67 -15.24 -7.73 -5.06
CA THR A 67 -15.81 -9.08 -5.19
C THR A 67 -15.71 -9.87 -3.90
N THR A 68 -16.54 -10.91 -3.76
CA THR A 68 -16.62 -11.70 -2.53
C THR A 68 -15.34 -12.48 -2.24
N ILE A 69 -15.00 -12.60 -0.95
CA ILE A 69 -13.86 -13.39 -0.47
C ILE A 69 -14.13 -14.89 -0.65
N ILE A 70 -15.37 -15.31 -0.37
CA ILE A 70 -15.78 -16.69 -0.52
C ILE A 70 -16.17 -16.91 -1.98
N SER A 71 -15.44 -17.77 -2.67
CA SER A 71 -15.60 -18.06 -4.09
C SER A 71 -16.41 -19.31 -4.34
N ASN A 72 -17.25 -19.29 -5.38
CA ASN A 72 -17.86 -20.50 -5.88
C ASN A 72 -16.76 -21.50 -6.29
N PRO A 73 -16.82 -22.79 -5.88
CA PRO A 73 -15.79 -23.78 -6.23
C PRO A 73 -15.48 -23.86 -7.72
N LYS A 74 -16.48 -23.68 -8.59
CA LYS A 74 -16.29 -23.67 -10.04
C LYS A 74 -15.34 -22.59 -10.55
N VAL A 75 -15.26 -21.44 -9.86
CA VAL A 75 -14.33 -20.36 -10.26
C VAL A 75 -12.89 -20.85 -10.19
N LEU A 76 -12.54 -21.53 -9.10
CA LEU A 76 -11.18 -22.05 -8.89
C LEU A 76 -10.89 -23.32 -9.74
N GLU A 77 -11.92 -24.08 -10.10
CA GLU A 77 -11.79 -25.19 -11.07
C GLU A 77 -11.50 -24.64 -12.48
N MET A 78 -12.29 -23.68 -12.96
CA MET A 78 -12.18 -23.11 -14.29
C MET A 78 -10.86 -22.33 -14.48
N SER A 79 -10.39 -21.64 -13.47
CA SER A 79 -9.11 -20.94 -13.49
C SER A 79 -7.88 -21.86 -13.39
N GLY A 80 -8.07 -23.16 -13.13
CA GLY A 80 -6.98 -24.13 -12.94
C GLY A 80 -6.32 -24.10 -11.56
N HIS A 81 -6.76 -23.27 -10.63
CA HIS A 81 -6.17 -23.18 -9.29
C HIS A 81 -6.27 -24.50 -8.52
N VAL A 82 -7.40 -25.22 -8.61
CA VAL A 82 -7.56 -26.50 -7.93
C VAL A 82 -6.56 -27.54 -8.42
N ALA A 83 -6.26 -27.56 -9.70
CA ALA A 83 -5.30 -28.50 -10.30
C ALA A 83 -3.84 -28.18 -9.94
N ASN A 84 -3.48 -26.89 -9.85
CA ASN A 84 -2.11 -26.45 -9.67
C ASN A 84 -1.74 -26.14 -8.20
N PHE A 85 -2.72 -25.74 -7.36
CA PHE A 85 -2.50 -25.26 -5.99
C PHE A 85 -3.37 -25.95 -4.94
N GLY A 86 -3.94 -27.14 -5.21
CA GLY A 86 -5.00 -27.78 -4.44
C GLY A 86 -4.85 -27.81 -2.91
N ASN A 87 -3.62 -28.01 -2.37
CA ASN A 87 -3.35 -28.00 -0.93
C ASN A 87 -3.09 -26.58 -0.35
N GLU A 88 -2.89 -25.59 -1.20
CA GLU A 88 -2.62 -24.21 -0.81
C GLU A 88 -3.89 -23.36 -0.76
N ILE A 89 -5.05 -23.94 -1.11
CA ILE A 89 -6.33 -23.25 -1.07
C ILE A 89 -6.98 -23.46 0.29
N LEU A 90 -7.31 -22.36 0.98
CA LEU A 90 -8.07 -22.39 2.22
C LEU A 90 -9.54 -22.68 1.93
N LYS A 91 -10.10 -23.66 2.64
CA LYS A 91 -11.50 -24.08 2.53
C LYS A 91 -12.33 -23.51 3.67
N THR A 92 -13.63 -23.34 3.41
CA THR A 92 -14.62 -22.97 4.41
C THR A 92 -15.90 -23.79 4.18
N GLU A 93 -16.74 -23.85 5.19
CA GLU A 93 -18.05 -24.50 5.11
C GLU A 93 -19.15 -23.43 5.15
N ILE A 94 -20.16 -23.60 4.31
CA ILE A 94 -21.33 -22.72 4.22
C ILE A 94 -22.56 -23.56 4.48
N GLY A 95 -23.48 -23.07 5.30
CA GLY A 95 -24.70 -23.79 5.71
C GLY A 95 -24.55 -24.40 7.08
N THR A 96 -25.57 -25.17 7.49
CA THR A 96 -25.63 -25.83 8.80
C THR A 96 -26.19 -27.24 8.67
N GLY A 97 -25.68 -28.16 9.49
CA GLY A 97 -26.15 -29.55 9.52
C GLY A 97 -25.95 -30.26 8.18
N ASP A 98 -27.00 -30.99 7.73
CA ASP A 98 -26.96 -31.81 6.49
C ASP A 98 -26.95 -30.96 5.19
N GLU A 99 -27.17 -29.64 5.28
CA GLU A 99 -27.12 -28.72 4.14
C GLU A 99 -25.78 -27.97 4.03
N THR A 100 -24.74 -28.49 4.68
CA THR A 100 -23.39 -27.90 4.62
C THR A 100 -22.73 -28.15 3.28
N SER A 101 -22.17 -27.11 2.65
CA SER A 101 -21.37 -27.20 1.44
C SER A 101 -19.96 -26.62 1.67
N THR A 102 -18.94 -27.29 1.12
CA THR A 102 -17.57 -26.78 1.13
C THR A 102 -17.40 -25.72 0.06
N SER A 103 -16.82 -24.60 0.45
CA SER A 103 -16.40 -23.54 -0.45
C SER A 103 -14.93 -23.16 -0.20
N HIS A 104 -14.45 -22.15 -0.91
CA HIS A 104 -13.04 -21.75 -0.86
C HIS A 104 -12.92 -20.27 -0.58
N LEU A 105 -11.86 -19.88 0.17
CA LEU A 105 -11.41 -18.50 0.24
C LEU A 105 -10.56 -18.22 -1.01
N ARG A 106 -10.77 -17.07 -1.64
CA ARG A 106 -10.04 -16.70 -2.87
C ARG A 106 -8.53 -16.66 -2.63
N ALA A 107 -7.76 -17.24 -3.54
CA ALA A 107 -6.30 -17.25 -3.51
C ALA A 107 -5.69 -16.00 -4.15
N GLU A 108 -6.49 -15.25 -4.92
CA GLU A 108 -6.16 -14.00 -5.60
C GLU A 108 -7.44 -13.19 -5.86
N THR A 109 -7.30 -11.91 -6.17
CA THR A 109 -8.43 -11.04 -6.49
C THR A 109 -8.83 -11.11 -7.97
N ALA A 110 -7.93 -11.53 -8.87
CA ALA A 110 -8.13 -11.58 -10.31
C ALA A 110 -9.39 -12.35 -10.74
N GLN A 111 -9.61 -13.53 -10.17
CA GLN A 111 -10.73 -14.39 -10.58
C GLN A 111 -12.10 -13.76 -10.32
N GLY A 112 -12.22 -12.93 -9.27
CA GLY A 112 -13.42 -12.15 -9.03
C GLY A 112 -13.71 -11.17 -10.16
N ILE A 113 -12.68 -10.52 -10.68
CA ILE A 113 -12.79 -9.59 -11.81
C ILE A 113 -13.24 -10.32 -13.08
N PHE A 114 -12.65 -11.49 -13.37
CA PHE A 114 -13.00 -12.25 -14.57
C PHE A 114 -14.47 -12.71 -14.56
N VAL A 115 -14.97 -13.23 -13.45
CA VAL A 115 -16.37 -13.67 -13.39
C VAL A 115 -17.37 -12.53 -13.48
N ASP A 116 -16.97 -11.30 -13.10
CA ASP A 116 -17.77 -10.09 -13.21
C ASP A 116 -17.58 -9.34 -14.54
N PHE A 117 -16.69 -9.81 -15.43
CA PHE A 117 -16.39 -9.17 -16.71
C PHE A 117 -17.67 -8.84 -17.50
N LYS A 118 -18.58 -9.81 -17.62
CA LYS A 118 -19.85 -9.59 -18.34
C LYS A 118 -20.69 -8.49 -17.71
N ASN A 119 -20.75 -8.43 -16.39
CA ASN A 119 -21.50 -7.39 -15.68
C ASN A 119 -20.96 -6.00 -15.98
N VAL A 120 -19.62 -5.85 -16.01
CA VAL A 120 -18.95 -4.59 -16.36
C VAL A 120 -19.25 -4.18 -17.80
N VAL A 121 -19.16 -5.14 -18.75
CA VAL A 121 -19.46 -4.89 -20.16
C VAL A 121 -20.93 -4.50 -20.37
N ASP A 122 -21.86 -5.22 -19.76
CA ASP A 122 -23.30 -4.99 -19.92
C ASP A 122 -23.76 -3.65 -19.30
N VAL A 123 -23.09 -3.19 -18.24
CA VAL A 123 -23.48 -1.94 -17.54
C VAL A 123 -22.81 -0.71 -18.14
N HIS A 124 -21.53 -0.80 -18.48
CA HIS A 124 -20.74 0.36 -18.86
C HIS A 124 -20.48 0.47 -20.36
N HIS A 125 -20.71 -0.61 -21.12
CA HIS A 125 -20.44 -0.68 -22.58
C HIS A 125 -19.05 -0.15 -22.96
N PRO A 126 -17.98 -0.55 -22.24
CA PRO A 126 -16.64 -0.02 -22.49
C PRO A 126 -16.11 -0.50 -23.83
N LYS A 127 -15.36 0.34 -24.51
CA LYS A 127 -14.56 -0.07 -25.67
C LYS A 127 -13.20 -0.59 -25.22
N LEU A 128 -12.65 -1.57 -25.95
CA LEU A 128 -11.27 -2.01 -25.73
C LEU A 128 -10.27 -0.92 -26.18
N PRO A 129 -9.22 -0.61 -25.40
CA PRO A 129 -8.90 -1.26 -24.14
C PRO A 129 -9.67 -0.67 -22.94
N PHE A 130 -9.95 -1.49 -21.95
CA PHE A 130 -10.41 -1.04 -20.64
C PHE A 130 -9.89 -1.97 -19.55
N GLY A 131 -9.88 -1.51 -18.31
CA GLY A 131 -9.46 -2.32 -17.19
C GLY A 131 -10.41 -2.27 -16.01
N VAL A 132 -10.30 -3.27 -15.15
CA VAL A 132 -11.00 -3.33 -13.87
C VAL A 132 -9.98 -3.54 -12.78
N GLY A 133 -9.96 -2.64 -11.80
CA GLY A 133 -9.11 -2.73 -10.62
C GLY A 133 -9.87 -3.25 -9.42
N GLN A 134 -9.15 -3.93 -8.53
CA GLN A 134 -9.65 -4.38 -7.24
C GLN A 134 -8.56 -4.31 -6.18
N ILE A 135 -8.94 -3.85 -4.98
CA ILE A 135 -8.15 -4.06 -3.76
C ILE A 135 -8.92 -5.03 -2.88
N GLY A 136 -8.25 -6.09 -2.43
CA GLY A 136 -8.94 -7.04 -1.58
C GLY A 136 -8.04 -8.08 -0.94
N LYS A 137 -8.58 -8.73 0.09
CA LYS A 137 -7.89 -9.82 0.77
C LYS A 137 -7.86 -11.08 -0.08
N ALA A 138 -6.72 -11.78 -0.02
CA ALA A 138 -6.52 -13.09 -0.59
C ALA A 138 -5.90 -14.02 0.46
N PHE A 139 -6.06 -15.32 0.26
CA PHE A 139 -5.74 -16.34 1.25
C PHE A 139 -5.00 -17.49 0.60
N ARG A 140 -3.81 -17.82 1.13
CA ARG A 140 -3.04 -18.98 0.69
C ARG A 140 -2.61 -19.79 1.90
N ASN A 141 -2.86 -21.10 1.87
CA ASN A 141 -2.48 -21.99 2.96
C ASN A 141 -0.98 -22.29 2.95
N GLU A 142 -0.17 -21.26 3.15
CA GLU A 142 1.29 -21.34 3.18
C GLU A 142 1.76 -22.38 4.20
N ILE A 143 2.56 -23.33 3.74
CA ILE A 143 3.10 -24.41 4.61
C ILE A 143 4.08 -23.81 5.62
N SER A 144 4.92 -22.85 5.19
CA SER A 144 5.95 -22.20 6.00
C SER A 144 5.86 -20.68 5.89
N PRO A 145 4.91 -20.03 6.57
CA PRO A 145 4.89 -18.58 6.68
C PRO A 145 6.19 -18.09 7.32
N ARG A 146 6.80 -17.04 6.74
CA ARG A 146 8.10 -16.54 7.18
C ARG A 146 8.35 -15.11 6.72
N ASP A 147 9.45 -14.53 7.17
CA ASP A 147 9.93 -13.23 6.74
C ASP A 147 8.93 -12.12 7.01
N PHE A 148 8.36 -12.14 8.25
CA PHE A 148 7.39 -11.16 8.74
C PHE A 148 6.14 -11.14 7.84
N ILE A 149 5.74 -9.97 7.30
CA ILE A 149 4.57 -9.81 6.41
C ILE A 149 4.85 -10.15 4.94
N PHE A 150 6.04 -10.67 4.60
CA PHE A 150 6.38 -11.03 3.23
C PHE A 150 5.64 -12.28 2.74
N ARG A 151 5.56 -13.32 3.59
CA ARG A 151 4.89 -14.58 3.28
C ARG A 151 3.87 -14.92 4.36
N SER A 152 2.64 -14.51 4.13
CA SER A 152 1.50 -14.63 5.04
C SER A 152 0.40 -15.52 4.45
N ARG A 153 -0.46 -16.07 5.31
CA ARG A 153 -1.63 -16.86 4.90
C ARG A 153 -2.83 -16.01 4.54
N GLU A 154 -2.94 -14.83 5.14
CA GLU A 154 -3.89 -13.78 4.81
C GLU A 154 -3.12 -12.55 4.43
N PHE A 155 -3.37 -11.98 3.25
CA PHE A 155 -2.70 -10.80 2.72
C PHE A 155 -3.67 -9.98 1.88
N GLU A 156 -3.24 -8.83 1.38
CA GLU A 156 -4.07 -7.96 0.57
C GLU A 156 -3.37 -7.67 -0.76
N GLN A 157 -4.14 -7.73 -1.87
CA GLN A 157 -3.66 -7.44 -3.22
C GLN A 157 -4.34 -6.18 -3.77
N MET A 158 -3.60 -5.47 -4.61
CA MET A 158 -4.06 -4.43 -5.51
C MET A 158 -3.81 -4.96 -6.92
N GLU A 159 -4.86 -5.30 -7.65
CA GLU A 159 -4.80 -5.94 -8.95
C GLU A 159 -5.60 -5.18 -10.00
N VAL A 160 -5.11 -5.20 -11.23
CA VAL A 160 -5.81 -4.73 -12.42
C VAL A 160 -5.85 -5.85 -13.43
N GLU A 161 -7.04 -6.10 -14.00
CA GLU A 161 -7.18 -6.88 -15.21
C GLU A 161 -7.50 -5.92 -16.36
N TYR A 162 -6.52 -5.72 -17.25
CA TYR A 162 -6.63 -4.79 -18.35
C TYR A 162 -6.88 -5.52 -19.66
N PHE A 163 -8.10 -5.37 -20.18
CA PHE A 163 -8.61 -6.09 -21.35
C PHE A 163 -8.24 -5.36 -22.64
N ILE A 164 -7.66 -6.10 -23.59
CA ILE A 164 -7.08 -5.56 -24.83
C ILE A 164 -7.40 -6.44 -26.05
N LYS A 165 -7.22 -5.89 -27.25
CA LYS A 165 -7.08 -6.70 -28.46
C LYS A 165 -5.71 -7.36 -28.47
N SER A 166 -5.63 -8.61 -28.92
CA SER A 166 -4.38 -9.40 -28.89
C SER A 166 -3.22 -8.75 -29.64
N ALA A 167 -3.50 -7.98 -30.69
CA ALA A 167 -2.47 -7.30 -31.48
C ALA A 167 -1.74 -6.18 -30.72
N ASP A 168 -2.36 -5.63 -29.68
CA ASP A 168 -1.85 -4.45 -28.96
C ASP A 168 -1.12 -4.78 -27.65
N TRP A 169 -0.87 -6.07 -27.37
CA TRP A 169 -0.40 -6.49 -26.05
C TRP A 169 0.95 -5.87 -25.65
N GLU A 170 1.91 -5.76 -26.57
CA GLU A 170 3.23 -5.19 -26.26
C GLU A 170 3.12 -3.73 -25.81
N LYS A 171 2.31 -2.94 -26.55
CA LYS A 171 2.06 -1.54 -26.23
C LYS A 171 1.51 -1.35 -24.82
N TYR A 172 0.49 -2.12 -24.45
CA TYR A 172 -0.16 -1.98 -23.15
C TYR A 172 0.63 -2.64 -22.01
N PHE A 173 1.40 -3.67 -22.30
CA PHE A 173 2.35 -4.24 -21.35
C PHE A 173 3.42 -3.22 -20.94
N GLU A 174 4.04 -2.55 -21.90
CA GLU A 174 5.05 -1.52 -21.60
C GLU A 174 4.43 -0.29 -20.90
N MET A 175 3.22 0.12 -21.29
CA MET A 175 2.50 1.19 -20.59
C MET A 175 2.31 0.86 -19.09
N TRP A 176 1.84 -0.33 -18.77
CA TRP A 176 1.64 -0.73 -17.36
C TRP A 176 2.96 -0.89 -16.62
N ARG A 177 4.00 -1.36 -17.29
CA ARG A 177 5.36 -1.39 -16.73
C ARG A 177 5.83 0.00 -16.29
N GLU A 178 5.64 1.02 -17.12
CA GLU A 178 5.99 2.41 -16.80
C GLU A 178 5.15 2.96 -15.64
N VAL A 179 3.86 2.65 -15.59
CA VAL A 179 2.97 3.02 -14.47
C VAL A 179 3.47 2.42 -13.15
N MET A 180 3.81 1.14 -13.14
CA MET A 180 4.34 0.46 -11.95
C MET A 180 5.69 1.04 -11.51
N GLN A 181 6.61 1.34 -12.43
CA GLN A 181 7.89 2.00 -12.13
C GLN A 181 7.68 3.39 -11.52
N SER A 182 6.72 4.16 -12.05
CA SER A 182 6.38 5.49 -11.53
C SER A 182 5.80 5.40 -10.12
N PHE A 183 4.91 4.43 -9.88
CA PHE A 183 4.34 4.18 -8.57
C PHE A 183 5.39 3.77 -7.53
N ALA A 184 6.35 2.90 -7.90
CA ALA A 184 7.46 2.53 -7.01
C ALA A 184 8.22 3.77 -6.52
N LYS A 185 8.55 4.69 -7.41
CA LYS A 185 9.22 5.95 -7.05
C LYS A 185 8.36 6.83 -6.13
N GLU A 186 7.05 6.92 -6.40
CA GLU A 186 6.13 7.74 -5.61
C GLU A 186 5.99 7.25 -4.17
N VAL A 187 6.00 5.93 -3.95
CA VAL A 187 5.96 5.34 -2.61
C VAL A 187 7.34 5.19 -1.95
N GLY A 188 8.42 5.60 -2.63
CA GLY A 188 9.78 5.60 -2.09
C GLY A 188 10.50 4.25 -2.17
N ILE A 189 10.17 3.42 -3.15
CA ILE A 189 10.79 2.11 -3.40
C ILE A 189 11.68 2.18 -4.64
N VAL A 190 12.85 1.53 -4.57
CA VAL A 190 13.70 1.24 -5.71
C VAL A 190 13.63 -0.27 -5.97
N SER A 191 13.00 -0.67 -7.07
CA SER A 191 12.85 -2.06 -7.48
C SER A 191 13.75 -2.39 -8.68
N ASN A 192 14.08 -3.66 -8.83
CA ASN A 192 14.76 -4.21 -9.99
C ASN A 192 13.76 -5.05 -10.80
N GLU A 193 13.82 -4.98 -12.11
CA GLU A 193 12.98 -5.80 -12.97
C GLU A 193 13.69 -7.09 -13.33
N PHE A 194 12.95 -8.17 -13.32
CA PHE A 194 13.40 -9.50 -13.71
C PHE A 194 12.40 -10.12 -14.69
N GLU A 195 12.81 -10.31 -15.92
CA GLU A 195 12.01 -11.04 -16.92
C GLU A 195 12.01 -12.52 -16.55
N VAL A 196 10.84 -13.05 -16.22
CA VAL A 196 10.69 -14.45 -15.79
C VAL A 196 10.93 -15.38 -17.01
N PRO A 197 11.85 -16.37 -16.91
CA PRO A 197 12.08 -17.36 -17.98
C PRO A 197 10.78 -18.11 -18.35
N ALA A 198 10.66 -18.52 -19.59
CA ALA A 198 9.44 -19.15 -20.09
C ALA A 198 9.01 -20.40 -19.28
N ASP A 199 9.98 -21.20 -18.84
CA ASP A 199 9.75 -22.44 -18.09
C ASP A 199 9.31 -22.21 -16.64
N ASP A 200 9.54 -20.99 -16.10
CA ASP A 200 9.20 -20.63 -14.71
C ASP A 200 7.91 -19.80 -14.65
N ARG A 201 7.30 -19.44 -15.76
CA ARG A 201 6.07 -18.65 -15.81
C ARG A 201 4.86 -19.43 -15.34
N ALA A 202 3.90 -18.72 -14.76
CA ALA A 202 2.60 -19.29 -14.52
C ALA A 202 1.97 -19.79 -15.83
N HIS A 203 1.19 -20.88 -15.75
CA HIS A 203 0.62 -21.59 -16.90
C HIS A 203 -0.27 -20.72 -17.82
N TYR A 204 -0.78 -19.62 -17.29
CA TYR A 204 -1.62 -18.65 -18.02
C TYR A 204 -0.81 -17.52 -18.66
N SER A 205 0.47 -17.36 -18.36
CA SER A 205 1.26 -16.19 -18.76
C SER A 205 2.18 -16.48 -19.93
N LYS A 206 2.12 -15.62 -20.96
CA LYS A 206 3.05 -15.62 -22.10
C LYS A 206 4.28 -14.75 -21.85
N ARG A 207 4.15 -13.69 -21.04
CA ARG A 207 5.25 -12.83 -20.61
C ARG A 207 5.01 -12.39 -19.15
N THR A 208 6.04 -12.44 -18.32
CA THR A 208 5.97 -11.96 -16.94
C THR A 208 7.24 -11.20 -16.61
N ILE A 209 7.08 -10.03 -15.97
CA ILE A 209 8.15 -9.29 -15.29
C ILE A 209 7.85 -9.27 -13.81
N ASP A 210 8.79 -9.76 -13.01
CA ASP A 210 8.81 -9.55 -11.57
C ASP A 210 9.54 -8.26 -11.24
N PHE A 211 8.89 -7.37 -10.53
CA PHE A 211 9.53 -6.27 -9.84
C PHE A 211 10.10 -6.82 -8.54
N GLN A 212 11.41 -6.94 -8.44
CA GLN A 212 12.10 -7.49 -7.30
C GLN A 212 12.64 -6.38 -6.39
N PHE A 213 12.68 -6.66 -5.09
CA PHE A 213 13.22 -5.76 -4.08
C PHE A 213 14.26 -6.50 -3.22
N ASP A 214 15.30 -5.78 -2.79
CA ASP A 214 16.35 -6.30 -1.92
C ASP A 214 15.89 -6.14 -0.44
N TYR A 215 15.15 -7.14 0.04
CA TYR A 215 14.72 -7.23 1.44
C TYR A 215 15.89 -7.61 2.37
N PRO A 216 15.75 -7.41 3.70
CA PRO A 216 16.82 -7.79 4.64
C PRO A 216 17.19 -9.28 4.63
N PHE A 217 16.31 -10.16 4.17
CA PHE A 217 16.54 -11.60 4.03
C PHE A 217 17.03 -12.01 2.63
N GLY A 218 17.18 -11.08 1.71
CA GLY A 218 17.58 -11.30 0.33
C GLY A 218 16.61 -10.74 -0.71
N ARG A 219 16.95 -10.93 -1.97
CA ARG A 219 16.11 -10.47 -3.08
C ARG A 219 14.84 -11.31 -3.18
N GLY A 220 13.70 -10.66 -3.29
CA GLY A 220 12.40 -11.29 -3.43
C GLY A 220 11.47 -10.52 -4.35
N GLU A 221 10.46 -11.20 -4.86
CA GLU A 221 9.41 -10.60 -5.66
C GLU A 221 8.61 -9.61 -4.83
N LEU A 222 8.46 -8.40 -5.34
CA LEU A 222 7.64 -7.33 -4.78
C LEU A 222 6.27 -7.30 -5.46
N TRP A 223 6.26 -7.20 -6.79
CA TRP A 223 5.07 -7.10 -7.65
C TRP A 223 5.28 -7.91 -8.92
N GLY A 224 4.18 -8.26 -9.59
CA GLY A 224 4.18 -8.94 -10.88
C GLY A 224 3.48 -8.12 -11.96
N LEU A 225 3.97 -8.23 -13.19
CA LEU A 225 3.29 -7.77 -14.39
C LEU A 225 3.22 -8.92 -15.38
N ALA A 226 2.01 -9.40 -15.67
CA ALA A 226 1.81 -10.56 -16.53
C ALA A 226 0.99 -10.24 -17.78
N TYR A 227 1.34 -10.85 -18.91
CA TYR A 227 0.48 -10.98 -20.07
C TYR A 227 -0.18 -12.35 -20.04
N ARG A 228 -1.44 -12.40 -19.60
CA ARG A 228 -2.23 -13.62 -19.34
C ARG A 228 -2.88 -14.21 -20.59
N THR A 229 -2.78 -13.52 -21.74
CA THR A 229 -3.46 -13.88 -23.00
C THR A 229 -5.00 -13.87 -22.85
N ASP A 230 -5.70 -14.73 -23.53
CA ASP A 230 -7.15 -14.96 -23.43
C ASP A 230 -7.52 -16.08 -22.43
N PHE A 231 -6.56 -16.59 -21.67
CA PHE A 231 -6.67 -17.82 -20.89
C PHE A 231 -7.88 -17.82 -19.93
N ASP A 232 -7.98 -16.80 -19.08
CA ASP A 232 -9.01 -16.75 -18.04
C ASP A 232 -10.41 -16.57 -18.64
N LEU A 233 -10.59 -15.58 -19.54
CA LEU A 233 -11.90 -15.35 -20.17
C LEU A 233 -12.36 -16.55 -21.00
N LYS A 234 -11.45 -17.22 -21.68
CA LYS A 234 -11.75 -18.42 -22.46
C LYS A 234 -12.19 -19.59 -21.57
N ASN A 235 -11.52 -19.80 -20.44
CA ASN A 235 -11.88 -20.83 -19.49
C ASN A 235 -13.24 -20.55 -18.82
N HIS A 236 -13.57 -19.30 -18.56
CA HIS A 236 -14.88 -18.88 -18.06
C HIS A 236 -15.96 -18.77 -19.15
N HIS A 237 -15.64 -19.08 -20.42
CA HIS A 237 -16.55 -18.98 -21.57
C HIS A 237 -17.11 -17.57 -21.77
N LEU A 238 -16.27 -16.55 -21.57
CA LEU A 238 -16.61 -15.14 -21.70
C LEU A 238 -16.06 -14.57 -22.99
N ASP A 239 -16.89 -13.82 -23.70
CA ASP A 239 -16.52 -13.08 -24.93
C ASP A 239 -16.96 -11.62 -24.85
N TYR A 240 -16.49 -10.85 -25.79
CA TYR A 240 -16.78 -9.43 -25.95
C TYR A 240 -17.21 -9.15 -27.39
N LEU A 241 -18.33 -8.43 -27.57
CA LEU A 241 -18.76 -7.93 -28.87
C LEU A 241 -18.02 -6.61 -29.16
N ASP A 242 -17.10 -6.64 -30.10
CA ASP A 242 -16.46 -5.42 -30.60
C ASP A 242 -17.43 -4.68 -31.52
N GLU A 243 -18.03 -3.62 -31.03
CA GLU A 243 -19.06 -2.85 -31.75
C GLU A 243 -18.51 -2.20 -33.05
N GLU A 244 -17.18 -1.95 -33.13
CA GLU A 244 -16.55 -1.34 -34.29
C GLU A 244 -16.43 -2.32 -35.45
N SER A 245 -16.08 -3.57 -35.19
CA SER A 245 -15.96 -4.61 -36.21
C SER A 245 -17.22 -5.47 -36.35
N GLY A 246 -18.09 -5.49 -35.34
CA GLY A 246 -19.24 -6.37 -35.23
C GLY A 246 -18.88 -7.83 -34.91
N GLU A 247 -17.60 -8.10 -34.59
CA GLU A 247 -17.11 -9.45 -34.28
C GLU A 247 -17.14 -9.75 -32.78
N ARG A 248 -17.37 -11.02 -32.45
CA ARG A 248 -17.17 -11.54 -31.08
C ARG A 248 -15.72 -12.01 -30.94
N ILE A 249 -15.03 -11.45 -29.97
CA ILE A 249 -13.63 -11.79 -29.65
C ILE A 249 -13.51 -12.17 -28.18
N VAL A 250 -12.46 -12.92 -27.83
CA VAL A 250 -12.05 -13.09 -26.42
C VAL A 250 -10.90 -12.13 -26.17
N PRO A 251 -11.09 -11.10 -25.36
CA PRO A 251 -10.03 -10.15 -25.05
C PRO A 251 -8.83 -10.82 -24.38
N HIS A 252 -7.65 -10.30 -24.66
CA HIS A 252 -6.44 -10.65 -23.93
C HIS A 252 -6.28 -9.76 -22.71
N VAL A 253 -5.49 -10.19 -21.74
CA VAL A 253 -5.37 -9.53 -20.44
C VAL A 253 -3.92 -9.18 -20.11
N ILE A 254 -3.69 -7.94 -19.67
CA ILE A 254 -2.47 -7.51 -18.99
C ILE A 254 -2.80 -7.31 -17.52
N GLU A 255 -2.02 -7.92 -16.64
CA GLU A 255 -2.25 -7.94 -15.18
C GLU A 255 -1.09 -7.29 -14.44
N PRO A 256 -1.22 -6.04 -13.96
CA PRO A 256 -0.42 -5.51 -12.87
C PRO A 256 -0.95 -6.02 -11.53
N SER A 257 -0.12 -6.77 -10.79
CA SER A 257 -0.47 -7.34 -9.48
C SER A 257 0.51 -6.88 -8.41
N LEU A 258 0.01 -6.18 -7.37
CA LEU A 258 0.80 -5.58 -6.32
C LEU A 258 0.32 -6.08 -4.94
N GLY A 259 1.20 -6.79 -4.22
CA GLY A 259 0.94 -7.18 -2.82
C GLY A 259 1.07 -5.99 -1.87
N VAL A 260 0.00 -5.65 -1.15
CA VAL A 260 0.00 -4.53 -0.18
C VAL A 260 1.01 -4.77 0.94
N ASP A 261 1.02 -5.97 1.51
CA ASP A 261 1.88 -6.33 2.64
C ASP A 261 3.37 -6.31 2.25
N ARG A 262 3.71 -6.84 1.06
CA ARG A 262 5.08 -6.77 0.50
C ARG A 262 5.50 -5.33 0.21
N THR A 263 4.58 -4.50 -0.29
CA THR A 263 4.81 -3.06 -0.51
C THR A 263 5.12 -2.34 0.80
N ILE A 264 4.35 -2.61 1.86
CA ILE A 264 4.60 -2.05 3.19
C ILE A 264 5.97 -2.47 3.71
N LEU A 265 6.33 -3.75 3.60
CA LEU A 265 7.65 -4.23 4.04
C LEU A 265 8.78 -3.56 3.26
N ALA A 266 8.63 -3.42 1.94
CA ALA A 266 9.61 -2.72 1.10
C ALA A 266 9.75 -1.24 1.48
N ILE A 267 8.64 -0.54 1.74
CA ILE A 267 8.64 0.85 2.22
C ILE A 267 9.33 0.97 3.57
N LEU A 268 9.01 0.11 4.54
CA LEU A 268 9.63 0.12 5.87
C LEU A 268 11.13 -0.15 5.76
N THR A 269 11.54 -1.10 4.92
CA THR A 269 12.95 -1.43 4.67
C THR A 269 13.68 -0.27 4.00
N SER A 270 13.09 0.31 2.94
CA SER A 270 13.65 1.44 2.22
C SER A 270 13.75 2.70 3.06
N SER A 271 12.90 2.83 4.08
CA SER A 271 12.79 4.05 4.89
C SER A 271 13.56 4.00 6.20
N TYR A 272 13.93 2.83 6.70
CA TYR A 272 14.62 2.69 7.98
C TYR A 272 16.00 3.34 7.94
N ARG A 273 16.28 4.23 8.88
CA ARG A 273 17.54 4.95 9.00
C ARG A 273 18.00 5.00 10.45
N GLU A 274 19.32 4.97 10.61
CA GLU A 274 20.01 5.27 11.86
C GLU A 274 21.05 6.36 11.57
N ASP A 275 21.03 7.44 12.34
CA ASP A 275 22.00 8.52 12.25
C ASP A 275 22.32 9.11 13.63
N GLU A 276 23.08 10.19 13.64
CA GLU A 276 23.35 11.00 14.82
C GLU A 276 22.91 12.43 14.56
N LEU A 277 22.06 12.96 15.44
CA LEU A 277 21.57 14.32 15.35
C LEU A 277 21.73 15.03 16.71
N GLY A 278 22.49 16.12 16.72
CA GLY A 278 22.80 16.87 17.96
C GLY A 278 23.60 16.08 18.99
N GLY A 279 24.47 15.15 18.54
CA GLY A 279 25.27 14.29 19.42
C GLY A 279 24.54 13.09 20.00
N GLU A 280 23.28 12.84 19.58
CA GLU A 280 22.48 11.70 20.03
C GLU A 280 22.14 10.76 18.87
N LYS A 281 22.24 9.45 19.09
CA LYS A 281 21.78 8.44 18.12
C LYS A 281 20.30 8.58 17.87
N ARG A 282 19.91 8.51 16.60
CA ARG A 282 18.53 8.61 16.15
C ARG A 282 18.15 7.44 15.26
N VAL A 283 16.94 6.89 15.48
CA VAL A 283 16.26 5.98 14.56
C VAL A 283 15.07 6.72 13.97
N TYR A 284 14.90 6.64 12.65
CA TYR A 284 13.74 7.23 11.99
C TYR A 284 13.33 6.47 10.74
N LEU A 285 12.07 6.66 10.32
CA LEU A 285 11.56 6.17 9.05
C LEU A 285 11.50 7.33 8.05
N ALA A 286 12.37 7.31 7.04
CA ALA A 286 12.39 8.28 5.93
C ALA A 286 11.26 8.01 4.93
N LEU A 287 10.01 7.89 5.42
CA LEU A 287 8.84 7.62 4.58
C LEU A 287 8.61 8.74 3.57
N ALA A 288 8.23 8.40 2.35
CA ALA A 288 7.71 9.38 1.39
C ALA A 288 6.52 10.12 2.02
N PRO A 289 6.47 11.46 1.95
CA PRO A 289 5.44 12.23 2.68
C PRO A 289 4.01 11.82 2.37
N LYS A 290 3.72 11.43 1.13
CA LYS A 290 2.39 10.99 0.71
C LYS A 290 1.93 9.69 1.38
N VAL A 291 2.83 8.77 1.73
CA VAL A 291 2.48 7.52 2.41
C VAL A 291 2.60 7.61 3.94
N ALA A 292 3.32 8.61 4.48
CA ALA A 292 3.51 8.76 5.92
C ALA A 292 2.17 8.74 6.67
N PRO A 293 2.03 7.98 7.77
CA PRO A 293 0.78 7.86 8.51
C PRO A 293 0.37 9.13 9.25
N VAL A 294 1.37 9.94 9.62
CA VAL A 294 1.19 11.29 10.19
C VAL A 294 1.94 12.26 9.29
N LYS A 295 1.25 13.24 8.74
CA LYS A 295 1.83 14.23 7.80
C LYS A 295 2.58 15.33 8.53
N ALA A 296 2.06 15.74 9.68
CA ALA A 296 2.71 16.70 10.54
C ALA A 296 2.31 16.52 12.00
N MET A 297 3.16 16.98 12.91
CA MET A 297 2.85 17.10 14.33
C MET A 297 2.83 18.59 14.71
N VAL A 298 1.85 18.99 15.53
CA VAL A 298 1.80 20.32 16.15
C VAL A 298 2.01 20.18 17.65
N SER A 299 2.86 21.03 18.22
CA SER A 299 3.28 20.96 19.60
C SER A 299 3.52 22.36 20.19
N PRO A 300 3.01 22.69 21.40
CA PRO A 300 3.48 23.86 22.14
C PRO A 300 4.89 23.60 22.65
N LEU A 301 5.78 24.57 22.65
CA LEU A 301 7.14 24.43 23.20
C LEU A 301 7.07 23.98 24.66
N LEU A 302 6.20 24.63 25.45
CA LEU A 302 5.97 24.35 26.87
C LEU A 302 4.48 24.09 27.14
N LYS A 303 4.15 22.90 27.64
CA LYS A 303 2.76 22.49 27.97
C LYS A 303 2.17 23.18 29.22
N ASN A 304 3.01 23.77 30.05
CA ASN A 304 2.60 24.49 31.25
C ASN A 304 2.41 26.00 31.02
N LYS A 305 2.36 26.44 29.78
CA LYS A 305 2.10 27.81 29.35
C LYS A 305 0.77 27.84 28.57
N PRO A 306 -0.35 28.27 29.23
CA PRO A 306 -1.69 28.21 28.63
C PRO A 306 -1.79 28.96 27.29
N GLU A 307 -1.10 30.10 27.16
CA GLU A 307 -1.08 30.90 25.94
C GLU A 307 -0.44 30.18 24.76
N LEU A 308 0.67 29.44 24.98
CA LEU A 308 1.30 28.61 23.95
C LEU A 308 0.40 27.42 23.56
N VAL A 309 -0.23 26.78 24.54
CA VAL A 309 -1.14 25.67 24.30
C VAL A 309 -2.36 26.12 23.50
N ALA A 310 -2.98 27.26 23.86
CA ALA A 310 -4.11 27.81 23.13
C ALA A 310 -3.76 28.10 21.66
N LYS A 311 -2.63 28.80 21.43
CA LYS A 311 -2.17 29.10 20.04
C LYS A 311 -1.82 27.84 19.26
N ALA A 312 -1.21 26.84 19.92
CA ALA A 312 -0.91 25.56 19.27
C ALA A 312 -2.19 24.81 18.88
N HIS A 313 -3.26 24.86 19.67
CA HIS A 313 -4.55 24.30 19.30
C HIS A 313 -5.20 25.01 18.11
N GLU A 314 -5.08 26.34 18.02
CA GLU A 314 -5.54 27.09 16.84
C GLU A 314 -4.83 26.60 15.57
N VAL A 315 -3.50 26.49 15.60
CA VAL A 315 -2.68 26.05 14.47
C VAL A 315 -2.99 24.58 14.14
N TYR A 316 -3.11 23.72 15.16
CA TYR A 316 -3.49 22.33 14.96
C TYR A 316 -4.87 22.19 14.27
N ALA A 317 -5.86 22.95 14.73
CA ALA A 317 -7.20 22.92 14.14
C ALA A 317 -7.22 23.47 12.71
N ALA A 318 -6.41 24.50 12.42
CA ALA A 318 -6.27 25.06 11.08
C ALA A 318 -5.62 24.04 10.13
N LEU A 319 -4.47 23.46 10.54
CA LEU A 319 -3.77 22.47 9.74
C LEU A 319 -4.62 21.21 9.51
N LYS A 320 -5.32 20.72 10.54
CA LYS A 320 -6.13 19.49 10.46
C LYS A 320 -7.32 19.59 9.50
N ARG A 321 -7.82 20.80 9.21
CA ARG A 321 -8.85 21.02 8.19
C ARG A 321 -8.33 20.80 6.77
N GLU A 322 -7.06 21.12 6.53
CA GLU A 322 -6.42 20.99 5.22
C GLU A 322 -5.70 19.63 5.05
N VAL A 323 -5.17 19.09 6.16
CA VAL A 323 -4.39 17.84 6.22
C VAL A 323 -4.93 17.00 7.38
N PRO A 324 -5.86 16.04 7.15
CA PRO A 324 -6.52 15.33 8.25
C PRO A 324 -5.60 14.50 9.13
N GLN A 325 -4.48 13.99 8.60
CA GLN A 325 -3.54 13.11 9.29
C GLN A 325 -2.46 13.92 10.05
N VAL A 326 -2.90 14.71 11.05
CA VAL A 326 -2.03 15.54 11.88
C VAL A 326 -2.08 15.05 13.33
N ALA A 327 -0.90 14.94 13.97
CA ALA A 327 -0.77 14.60 15.37
C ALA A 327 -0.67 15.82 16.27
N TRP A 328 -1.17 15.70 17.49
CA TRP A 328 -0.90 16.58 18.62
C TRP A 328 0.04 15.85 19.58
N ASP A 329 1.09 16.51 20.05
CA ASP A 329 1.98 15.96 21.08
C ASP A 329 2.51 17.04 22.01
N ASP A 330 2.15 16.98 23.28
CA ASP A 330 2.64 17.87 24.34
C ASP A 330 3.32 17.12 25.48
N ASN A 331 3.58 15.82 25.32
CA ASN A 331 4.10 14.97 26.35
C ASN A 331 5.64 14.94 26.39
N GLY A 332 6.23 15.30 27.53
CA GLY A 332 7.67 15.40 27.74
C GLY A 332 8.27 16.69 27.13
N ASN A 333 9.58 16.73 26.94
CA ASN A 333 10.26 17.85 26.28
C ASN A 333 10.17 17.73 24.76
N ILE A 334 10.45 18.84 24.07
CA ILE A 334 10.32 18.93 22.59
C ILE A 334 11.23 17.92 21.86
N GLY A 335 12.43 17.64 22.35
CA GLY A 335 13.33 16.67 21.75
C GLY A 335 12.75 15.26 21.76
N LYS A 336 12.10 14.84 22.88
CA LYS A 336 11.44 13.54 22.96
C LYS A 336 10.23 13.43 22.04
N ARG A 337 9.50 14.55 21.83
CA ARG A 337 8.38 14.62 20.87
C ARG A 337 8.88 14.42 19.44
N TYR A 338 9.94 15.12 19.06
CA TYR A 338 10.56 14.94 17.75
C TYR A 338 11.03 13.50 17.53
N ARG A 339 11.69 12.87 18.52
CA ARG A 339 12.11 11.45 18.40
C ARG A 339 10.95 10.49 18.16
N ARG A 340 9.80 10.68 18.84
CA ARG A 340 8.62 9.86 18.59
C ARG A 340 8.10 10.03 17.17
N GLN A 341 8.08 11.25 16.65
CA GLN A 341 7.65 11.54 15.29
C GLN A 341 8.63 11.03 14.23
N ASP A 342 9.93 11.14 14.49
CA ASP A 342 10.99 10.59 13.64
C ASP A 342 10.80 9.07 13.47
N GLU A 343 10.55 8.32 14.55
CA GLU A 343 10.38 6.87 14.51
C GLU A 343 9.09 6.41 13.78
N ILE A 344 8.04 7.21 13.74
CA ILE A 344 6.82 6.90 12.96
C ILE A 344 6.83 7.51 11.56
N GLY A 345 7.89 8.22 11.20
CA GLY A 345 8.10 8.74 9.87
C GLY A 345 7.35 10.03 9.54
N THR A 346 6.96 10.84 10.54
CA THR A 346 6.31 12.13 10.36
C THR A 346 7.26 13.13 9.69
N PRO A 347 6.97 13.62 8.46
CA PRO A 347 7.91 14.46 7.72
C PRO A 347 8.13 15.84 8.32
N PHE A 348 7.11 16.39 9.00
CA PHE A 348 7.14 17.75 9.51
C PHE A 348 6.70 17.84 10.98
N CYS A 349 7.36 18.71 11.76
CA CYS A 349 6.94 19.05 13.11
C CYS A 349 6.85 20.56 13.27
N ILE A 350 5.66 21.06 13.64
CA ILE A 350 5.41 22.47 13.95
C ILE A 350 5.54 22.67 15.46
N THR A 351 6.37 23.62 15.86
CA THR A 351 6.49 24.06 17.25
C THR A 351 6.01 25.48 17.40
N ILE A 352 5.12 25.69 18.39
CA ILE A 352 4.61 26.98 18.81
C ILE A 352 5.43 27.44 20.00
N ASP A 353 6.08 28.58 19.90
CA ASP A 353 6.98 29.16 20.89
C ASP A 353 6.58 30.61 21.24
N PHE A 354 7.39 31.27 22.04
CA PHE A 354 7.08 32.63 22.50
C PHE A 354 7.17 33.67 21.37
N ASP A 355 8.03 33.46 20.38
CA ASP A 355 8.08 34.30 19.18
C ASP A 355 6.78 34.21 18.36
N THR A 356 6.15 33.04 18.32
CA THR A 356 4.82 32.87 17.70
C THR A 356 3.78 33.78 18.35
N LEU A 357 3.89 34.03 19.65
CA LEU A 357 3.00 34.92 20.40
C LEU A 357 3.39 36.42 20.25
N GLY A 358 4.59 36.72 19.70
CA GLY A 358 5.08 38.07 19.47
C GLY A 358 6.03 38.57 20.54
N GLU A 359 6.77 37.69 21.24
CA GLU A 359 7.89 38.11 22.10
C GLU A 359 8.91 38.90 21.25
N THR A 360 9.17 38.41 20.03
CA THR A 360 9.82 39.20 18.96
C THR A 360 8.72 39.67 18.01
N PRO A 361 8.40 40.97 17.93
CA PRO A 361 7.27 41.49 17.15
C PRO A 361 7.24 41.07 15.69
N GLU A 362 8.42 41.00 15.02
CA GLU A 362 8.59 40.62 13.62
C GLU A 362 8.31 39.14 13.38
N GLN A 363 8.30 38.33 14.43
CA GLN A 363 8.07 36.87 14.36
C GLN A 363 6.66 36.46 14.82
N LYS A 364 5.82 37.43 15.18
CA LYS A 364 4.45 37.17 15.57
C LYS A 364 3.70 36.40 14.44
N ASP A 365 2.89 35.43 14.83
CA ASP A 365 2.13 34.54 13.93
C ASP A 365 3.01 33.73 12.95
N THR A 366 4.30 33.51 13.31
CA THR A 366 5.18 32.55 12.64
C THR A 366 5.35 31.30 13.51
N VAL A 367 5.80 30.19 12.91
CA VAL A 367 6.04 28.92 13.59
C VAL A 367 7.40 28.34 13.21
N THR A 368 7.98 27.56 14.10
CA THR A 368 9.15 26.74 13.76
C THR A 368 8.68 25.46 13.11
N LEU A 369 9.08 25.25 11.84
CA LEU A 369 8.85 24.01 11.09
C LEU A 369 10.14 23.21 11.05
N ARG A 370 10.13 22.00 11.65
CA ARG A 370 11.26 21.07 11.62
C ARG A 370 11.05 20.00 10.56
N HIS A 371 12.09 19.74 9.78
CA HIS A 371 12.17 18.68 8.79
C HIS A 371 12.73 17.40 9.43
N ARG A 372 12.05 16.26 9.22
CA ARG A 372 12.47 14.96 9.78
C ARG A 372 13.87 14.56 9.29
N ASP A 373 14.11 14.59 7.99
CA ASP A 373 15.27 13.96 7.39
C ASP A 373 16.58 14.68 7.76
N SER A 374 16.61 16.00 7.67
CA SER A 374 17.79 16.80 8.03
C SER A 374 17.84 17.20 9.51
N GLY A 375 16.70 17.24 10.19
CA GLY A 375 16.56 17.85 11.51
C GLY A 375 16.61 19.38 11.50
N GLU A 376 16.77 20.00 10.32
CA GLU A 376 16.78 21.44 10.16
C GLU A 376 15.44 22.06 10.53
N GLN A 377 15.52 23.31 11.00
CA GLN A 377 14.36 24.10 11.40
C GLN A 377 14.35 25.40 10.61
N GLU A 378 13.18 25.76 10.12
CA GLU A 378 12.93 27.02 9.45
C GLU A 378 11.76 27.77 10.13
N ARG A 379 11.79 29.08 10.06
CA ARG A 379 10.72 29.93 10.58
C ARG A 379 9.83 30.40 9.45
N LEU A 380 8.54 30.13 9.53
CA LEU A 380 7.56 30.45 8.50
C LEU A 380 6.30 31.08 9.11
N PRO A 381 5.60 31.96 8.37
CA PRO A 381 4.23 32.31 8.71
C PRO A 381 3.35 31.04 8.82
N ILE A 382 2.39 31.04 9.75
CA ILE A 382 1.50 29.89 9.99
C ILE A 382 0.87 29.40 8.68
N ALA A 383 0.31 30.30 7.85
CA ALA A 383 -0.29 29.95 6.57
C ALA A 383 0.73 29.30 5.61
N GLY A 384 1.94 29.85 5.53
CA GLY A 384 3.00 29.28 4.68
C GLY A 384 3.46 27.89 5.11
N ALA A 385 3.49 27.61 6.42
CA ALA A 385 3.78 26.27 6.92
C ALA A 385 2.68 25.26 6.54
N ILE A 386 1.40 25.65 6.66
CA ILE A 386 0.25 24.84 6.27
C ILE A 386 0.30 24.54 4.77
N ASP A 387 0.48 25.54 3.93
CA ASP A 387 0.56 25.39 2.46
C ASP A 387 1.72 24.49 2.05
N LYS A 388 2.89 24.65 2.68
CA LYS A 388 4.05 23.79 2.42
C LYS A 388 3.78 22.32 2.74
N ILE A 389 3.19 22.03 3.91
CA ILE A 389 2.83 20.69 4.32
C ILE A 389 1.80 20.09 3.35
N LYS A 390 0.74 20.83 3.03
CA LYS A 390 -0.30 20.40 2.08
C LYS A 390 0.30 20.03 0.74
N LYS A 391 1.11 20.92 0.16
CA LYS A 391 1.75 20.70 -1.16
C LYS A 391 2.62 19.45 -1.23
N VAL A 392 3.30 19.11 -0.12
CA VAL A 392 4.27 18.00 -0.08
C VAL A 392 3.58 16.67 0.27
N CYS A 393 2.54 16.71 1.11
CA CYS A 393 1.97 15.51 1.71
C CYS A 393 0.65 15.02 1.08
N ILE A 394 0.00 15.87 0.30
CA ILE A 394 -1.25 15.57 -0.39
C ILE A 394 -1.04 15.59 -1.90
#